data_22cc5f678affb24b7fc0e178dd121205
#
_entry.id   22cc5f678affb24b7fc0e178dd121205
#
_cell.length_a   1.000
_cell.length_b   1.000
_cell.length_c   1.000
_cell.angle_alpha   90.00
_cell.angle_beta   90.00
_cell.angle_gamma   90.00
#
_symmetry.space_group_name_H-M   'P 1'
#
loop_
_entity.id
_entity.type
_entity.pdbx_description
1 polymer ?
#
loop_
_entity_poly.entity_id
_entity_poly.type
_entity_poly.pdbx_seq_one_letter_code
_entity_poly.pdbx_strand_id
1 'polypeptide(L)'
;WGVIVCNWGNKIHLTVFGESHGPAIGAVLEGLPAGEAIDMEKVMAQMARRAPGHDITATPRYESDEPKILSGFLNGKTTGAPLCAVIRNSNTHSEDYKDICHIPRPGHSDYPAMVRYHGFNDIRGGGSFSGRLTAPAVFAGAVCRQILRRRGIDVGAHVLSIHGVSDTPFDPVNVSAELLEDLSSRYFPTIDHAAENTMRAEIAAANKMGDSIGGVVECAAVGIPAGSGGG
;
A
#
# COMPACT_ATOMS: atom_id res chain seq x y z
N TRP A 1 5.79 -18.15 -22.03
CA TRP A 1 5.29 -18.11 -20.65
C TRP A 1 5.93 -16.89 -19.97
N GLY A 2 5.19 -15.80 -19.84
CA GLY A 2 5.70 -14.62 -19.16
C GLY A 2 5.91 -14.94 -17.67
N VAL A 3 7.12 -14.74 -17.17
CA VAL A 3 7.42 -14.84 -15.75
C VAL A 3 6.60 -13.75 -15.04
N ILE A 4 5.77 -14.15 -14.09
CA ILE A 4 4.98 -13.25 -13.27
C ILE A 4 5.91 -12.74 -12.19
N VAL A 5 6.26 -11.49 -12.29
CA VAL A 5 7.16 -10.86 -11.34
C VAL A 5 6.33 -9.93 -10.47
N CYS A 6 6.23 -10.22 -9.17
CA CYS A 6 5.79 -9.26 -8.16
C CYS A 6 6.94 -8.27 -7.87
N ASN A 7 7.52 -7.73 -8.93
CA ASN A 7 8.73 -6.91 -8.91
C ASN A 7 8.51 -5.66 -9.78
N TRP A 8 8.91 -4.51 -9.27
CA TRP A 8 8.83 -3.20 -9.94
C TRP A 8 10.19 -2.52 -9.92
N GLY A 9 10.47 -1.73 -10.93
CA GLY A 9 11.61 -0.83 -11.02
C GLY A 9 12.76 -1.32 -11.88
N ASN A 10 13.69 -0.43 -12.18
CA ASN A 10 14.88 -0.68 -13.00
C ASN A 10 16.18 -0.59 -12.19
N LYS A 11 16.43 0.55 -11.52
CA LYS A 11 17.61 0.76 -10.68
C LYS A 11 17.34 0.39 -9.23
N ILE A 12 16.17 0.74 -8.73
CA ILE A 12 15.65 0.27 -7.46
C ILE A 12 14.58 -0.76 -7.78
N HIS A 13 14.73 -1.97 -7.27
CA HIS A 13 13.76 -3.04 -7.44
C HIS A 13 12.99 -3.25 -6.16
N LEU A 14 11.67 -3.32 -6.28
CA LEU A 14 10.77 -3.71 -5.21
C LEU A 14 10.16 -5.06 -5.54
N THR A 15 10.40 -6.05 -4.70
CA THR A 15 9.68 -7.33 -4.71
C THR A 15 8.76 -7.39 -3.51
N VAL A 16 7.46 -7.60 -3.75
CA VAL A 16 6.46 -7.91 -2.71
C VAL A 16 6.17 -9.40 -2.75
N PHE A 17 6.13 -10.04 -1.59
CA PHE A 17 5.92 -11.49 -1.48
C PHE A 17 5.01 -11.85 -0.31
N GLY A 18 4.54 -13.09 -0.34
CA GLY A 18 3.69 -13.70 0.68
C GLY A 18 2.21 -13.75 0.29
N GLU A 19 1.41 -14.28 1.19
CA GLU A 19 -0.02 -14.54 1.02
C GLU A 19 -0.75 -14.15 2.30
N SER A 20 -1.99 -13.68 2.16
CA SER A 20 -2.74 -13.09 3.29
C SER A 20 -2.99 -14.05 4.45
N HIS A 21 -3.04 -15.35 4.19
CA HIS A 21 -3.22 -16.41 5.18
C HIS A 21 -1.97 -17.30 5.32
N GLY A 22 -0.86 -16.93 4.66
CA GLY A 22 0.45 -17.49 4.93
C GLY A 22 1.03 -16.97 6.25
N PRO A 23 2.22 -17.43 6.66
CA PRO A 23 2.83 -17.04 7.93
C PRO A 23 3.22 -15.55 7.98
N ALA A 24 3.55 -14.97 6.84
CA ALA A 24 3.96 -13.57 6.72
C ALA A 24 3.82 -13.08 5.28
N ILE A 25 3.79 -11.76 5.13
CA ILE A 25 3.99 -11.03 3.88
C ILE A 25 5.24 -10.17 4.02
N GLY A 26 5.82 -9.69 2.93
CA GLY A 26 7.01 -8.86 3.03
C GLY A 26 7.40 -8.16 1.76
N ALA A 27 8.45 -7.36 1.87
CA ALA A 27 9.08 -6.67 0.76
C ALA A 27 10.60 -6.84 0.78
N VAL A 28 11.18 -6.87 -0.40
CA VAL A 28 12.61 -6.71 -0.64
C VAL A 28 12.82 -5.50 -1.53
N LEU A 29 13.64 -4.57 -1.06
CA LEU A 29 14.10 -3.40 -1.81
C LEU A 29 15.57 -3.57 -2.13
N GLU A 30 15.90 -3.65 -3.41
CA GLU A 30 17.27 -3.73 -3.92
C GLU A 30 17.67 -2.41 -4.59
N GLY A 31 18.96 -2.10 -4.56
CA GLY A 31 19.50 -0.91 -5.21
C GLY A 31 19.38 0.37 -4.39
N LEU A 32 18.96 0.30 -3.11
CA LEU A 32 19.00 1.47 -2.23
C LEU A 32 20.45 1.92 -2.00
N PRO A 33 20.74 3.24 -2.03
CA PRO A 33 22.06 3.75 -1.69
C PRO A 33 22.43 3.37 -0.25
N ALA A 34 23.70 3.05 -0.02
CA ALA A 34 24.22 2.83 1.32
C ALA A 34 24.31 4.14 2.13
N GLY A 35 24.10 4.05 3.44
CA GLY A 35 24.25 5.18 4.35
C GLY A 35 23.04 6.12 4.48
N GLU A 36 21.93 5.83 3.79
CA GLU A 36 20.72 6.62 3.93
C GLU A 36 20.09 6.41 5.30
N ALA A 37 19.92 7.49 6.05
CA ALA A 37 19.27 7.46 7.35
C ALA A 37 17.75 7.21 7.17
N ILE A 38 17.20 6.24 7.88
CA ILE A 38 15.78 5.92 7.87
C ILE A 38 15.24 6.04 9.29
N ASP A 39 14.32 6.95 9.45
CA ASP A 39 13.55 7.15 10.68
C ASP A 39 12.41 6.10 10.70
N MET A 40 12.55 5.14 11.60
CA MET A 40 11.56 4.05 11.72
C MET A 40 10.24 4.53 12.34
N GLU A 41 10.21 5.62 13.11
CA GLU A 41 8.96 6.17 13.63
C GLU A 41 8.10 6.70 12.48
N LYS A 42 8.72 7.35 11.49
CA LYS A 42 8.02 7.80 10.27
C LYS A 42 7.53 6.63 9.42
N VAL A 43 8.31 5.54 9.36
CA VAL A 43 7.85 4.31 8.70
C VAL A 43 6.62 3.76 9.42
N MET A 44 6.68 3.64 10.75
CA MET A 44 5.58 3.12 11.55
C MET A 44 4.33 4.00 11.48
N ALA A 45 4.48 5.32 11.39
CA ALA A 45 3.35 6.24 11.20
C ALA A 45 2.60 5.95 9.89
N GLN A 46 3.31 5.68 8.78
CA GLN A 46 2.68 5.32 7.51
C GLN A 46 2.06 3.91 7.56
N MET A 47 2.71 2.96 8.25
CA MET A 47 2.15 1.63 8.46
C MET A 47 0.87 1.68 9.29
N ALA A 48 0.87 2.45 10.39
CA ALA A 48 -0.31 2.67 11.21
C ALA A 48 -1.46 3.32 10.42
N ARG A 49 -1.17 4.31 9.58
CA ARG A 49 -2.16 4.96 8.72
C ARG A 49 -2.82 3.99 7.74
N ARG A 50 -2.07 3.01 7.24
CA ARG A 50 -2.57 1.96 6.35
C ARG A 50 -3.33 0.86 7.13
N ALA A 51 -2.93 0.55 8.37
CA ALA A 51 -3.47 -0.56 9.14
C ALA A 51 -5.00 -0.47 9.27
N PRO A 52 -5.74 -1.59 9.20
CA PRO A 52 -7.19 -1.59 9.35
C PRO A 52 -7.61 -1.32 10.80
N GLY A 53 -8.89 -0.96 11.00
CA GLY A 53 -9.49 -0.85 12.32
C GLY A 53 -9.53 0.54 12.93
N HIS A 54 -9.24 1.59 12.16
CA HIS A 54 -9.22 2.96 12.67
C HIS A 54 -10.61 3.62 12.74
N ASP A 55 -11.50 3.29 11.82
CA ASP A 55 -12.86 3.87 11.81
C ASP A 55 -13.85 3.02 10.98
N ILE A 56 -15.09 3.54 10.84
CA ILE A 56 -16.19 2.89 10.13
C ILE A 56 -15.90 2.63 8.64
N THR A 57 -14.93 3.31 8.05
CA THR A 57 -14.53 3.14 6.65
C THR A 57 -13.52 2.01 6.46
N ALA A 58 -12.96 1.48 7.56
CA ALA A 58 -12.02 0.38 7.57
C ALA A 58 -12.70 -0.97 7.84
N THR A 59 -12.03 -2.05 7.46
CA THR A 59 -12.47 -3.39 7.85
C THR A 59 -12.30 -3.58 9.37
N PRO A 60 -13.15 -4.39 10.05
CA PRO A 60 -13.05 -4.63 11.50
C PRO A 60 -11.82 -5.46 11.89
N ARG A 61 -11.02 -5.88 10.94
CA ARG A 61 -9.81 -6.67 11.16
C ARG A 61 -8.73 -5.79 11.80
N TYR A 62 -8.10 -6.28 12.85
CA TYR A 62 -6.97 -5.60 13.49
C TYR A 62 -5.68 -6.36 13.21
N GLU A 63 -4.68 -5.66 12.67
CA GLU A 63 -3.32 -6.16 12.49
C GLU A 63 -2.33 -5.03 12.78
N SER A 64 -1.26 -5.32 13.51
CA SER A 64 -0.28 -4.31 13.91
C SER A 64 0.57 -3.79 12.76
N ASP A 65 0.64 -4.53 11.66
CA ASP A 65 1.46 -4.22 10.47
C ASP A 65 2.93 -3.87 10.78
N GLU A 66 3.46 -4.36 11.90
CA GLU A 66 4.83 -4.07 12.32
C GLU A 66 5.85 -4.79 11.44
N PRO A 67 6.71 -4.07 10.67
CA PRO A 67 7.71 -4.67 9.84
C PRO A 67 8.93 -5.09 10.65
N LYS A 68 9.31 -6.36 10.57
CA LYS A 68 10.58 -6.86 11.09
C LYS A 68 11.62 -6.83 9.98
N ILE A 69 12.62 -5.97 10.11
CA ILE A 69 13.72 -5.89 9.15
C ILE A 69 14.68 -7.06 9.38
N LEU A 70 15.03 -7.77 8.30
CA LEU A 70 15.90 -8.94 8.32
C LEU A 70 17.29 -8.66 7.75
N SER A 71 17.42 -7.71 6.82
CA SER A 71 18.69 -7.33 6.17
C SER A 71 18.62 -5.92 5.60
N GLY A 72 19.76 -5.39 5.17
CA GLY A 72 19.86 -4.12 4.47
C GLY A 72 19.77 -2.87 5.36
N PHE A 73 19.76 -3.04 6.69
CA PHE A 73 19.61 -1.94 7.65
C PHE A 73 20.45 -2.17 8.90
N LEU A 74 21.23 -1.19 9.30
CA LEU A 74 22.08 -1.23 10.47
C LEU A 74 22.23 0.17 11.09
N ASN A 75 22.08 0.28 12.41
CA ASN A 75 22.25 1.52 13.16
C ASN A 75 21.50 2.72 12.56
N GLY A 76 20.24 2.51 12.17
CA GLY A 76 19.38 3.56 11.61
C GLY A 76 19.66 3.91 10.15
N LYS A 77 20.50 3.16 9.43
CA LYS A 77 20.90 3.45 8.05
C LYS A 77 20.80 2.23 7.14
N THR A 78 20.57 2.48 5.85
CA THR A 78 20.67 1.46 4.81
C THR A 78 22.13 1.01 4.65
N THR A 79 22.35 -0.27 4.39
CA THR A 79 23.71 -0.82 4.18
C THR A 79 24.12 -0.89 2.71
N GLY A 80 23.17 -0.71 1.79
CA GLY A 80 23.34 -0.96 0.35
C GLY A 80 23.08 -2.42 -0.06
N ALA A 81 23.05 -3.35 0.89
CA ALA A 81 22.53 -4.70 0.64
C ALA A 81 20.98 -4.66 0.51
N PRO A 82 20.34 -5.71 -0.06
CA PRO A 82 18.90 -5.78 -0.15
C PRO A 82 18.22 -5.54 1.21
N LEU A 83 17.35 -4.54 1.29
CA LEU A 83 16.54 -4.25 2.47
C LEU A 83 15.34 -5.19 2.45
N CYS A 84 15.34 -6.18 3.34
CA CYS A 84 14.26 -7.14 3.48
C CYS A 84 13.49 -6.89 4.77
N ALA A 85 12.18 -6.78 4.66
CA ALA A 85 11.28 -6.70 5.81
C ALA A 85 10.12 -7.69 5.67
N VAL A 86 9.71 -8.30 6.79
CA VAL A 86 8.56 -9.18 6.90
C VAL A 86 7.55 -8.64 7.89
N ILE A 87 6.27 -8.82 7.59
CA ILE A 87 5.14 -8.48 8.44
C ILE A 87 4.39 -9.78 8.72
N ARG A 88 4.30 -10.17 9.98
CA ARG A 88 3.60 -11.40 10.37
C ARG A 88 2.09 -11.26 10.19
N ASN A 89 1.46 -12.32 9.72
CA ASN A 89 0.01 -12.41 9.72
C ASN A 89 -0.44 -12.99 11.06
N SER A 90 -1.22 -12.23 11.82
CA SER A 90 -1.70 -12.63 13.16
C SER A 90 -3.16 -13.08 13.18
N ASN A 91 -3.96 -12.66 12.21
CA ASN A 91 -5.40 -12.92 12.16
C ASN A 91 -5.77 -13.78 10.94
N THR A 92 -5.41 -15.08 11.00
CA THR A 92 -5.65 -16.03 9.91
C THR A 92 -6.70 -17.06 10.32
N HIS A 93 -7.94 -16.90 9.85
CA HIS A 93 -9.02 -17.88 10.00
C HIS A 93 -9.05 -18.79 8.78
N SER A 94 -8.13 -19.75 8.71
CA SER A 94 -7.96 -20.65 7.55
C SER A 94 -9.10 -21.68 7.41
N GLU A 95 -9.82 -21.95 8.47
CA GLU A 95 -10.95 -22.90 8.50
C GLU A 95 -12.10 -22.49 7.57
N ASP A 96 -12.34 -21.18 7.45
CA ASP A 96 -13.45 -20.61 6.66
C ASP A 96 -13.33 -20.86 5.15
N TYR A 97 -12.17 -21.32 4.70
CA TYR A 97 -11.88 -21.50 3.27
C TYR A 97 -11.85 -22.97 2.81
N LYS A 98 -12.04 -23.94 3.71
CA LYS A 98 -11.95 -25.37 3.37
C LYS A 98 -12.99 -25.82 2.34
N ASP A 99 -14.21 -25.31 2.47
CA ASP A 99 -15.34 -25.74 1.65
C ASP A 99 -15.42 -25.03 0.29
N ILE A 100 -14.73 -23.89 0.15
CA ILE A 100 -14.79 -23.07 -1.07
C ILE A 100 -13.52 -23.14 -1.93
N CYS A 101 -12.57 -24.03 -1.57
CA CYS A 101 -11.28 -24.12 -2.24
C CYS A 101 -11.34 -24.48 -3.74
N HIS A 102 -12.46 -24.96 -4.23
CA HIS A 102 -12.68 -25.31 -5.64
C HIS A 102 -13.71 -24.41 -6.34
N ILE A 103 -14.29 -23.43 -5.64
CA ILE A 103 -15.34 -22.56 -6.17
C ILE A 103 -14.84 -21.12 -6.18
N PRO A 104 -14.46 -20.57 -7.36
CA PRO A 104 -14.03 -19.18 -7.46
C PRO A 104 -15.13 -18.22 -7.03
N ARG A 105 -14.83 -17.30 -6.12
CA ARG A 105 -15.77 -16.28 -5.65
C ARG A 105 -15.97 -15.20 -6.71
N PRO A 106 -17.21 -14.81 -7.02
CA PRO A 106 -17.48 -13.64 -7.87
C PRO A 106 -16.87 -12.37 -7.26
N GLY A 107 -16.33 -11.49 -8.11
CA GLY A 107 -15.70 -10.25 -7.67
C GLY A 107 -14.32 -10.38 -7.05
N HIS A 108 -13.77 -11.61 -6.94
CA HIS A 108 -12.41 -11.90 -6.48
C HIS A 108 -11.50 -12.36 -7.61
N SER A 109 -10.18 -12.34 -7.37
CA SER A 109 -9.18 -12.83 -8.32
C SER A 109 -9.02 -14.36 -8.30
N ASP A 110 -9.93 -15.11 -7.71
CA ASP A 110 -9.81 -16.56 -7.53
C ASP A 110 -9.70 -17.29 -8.87
N TYR A 111 -10.60 -16.99 -9.81
CA TYR A 111 -10.58 -17.64 -11.13
C TYR A 111 -9.33 -17.30 -11.95
N PRO A 112 -8.95 -16.02 -12.12
CA PRO A 112 -7.68 -15.68 -12.77
C PRO A 112 -6.47 -16.29 -12.09
N ALA A 113 -6.46 -16.38 -10.76
CA ALA A 113 -5.39 -17.02 -10.00
C ALA A 113 -5.30 -18.52 -10.28
N MET A 114 -6.45 -19.23 -10.29
CA MET A 114 -6.49 -20.65 -10.62
C MET A 114 -5.95 -20.93 -12.02
N VAL A 115 -6.34 -20.12 -13.00
CA VAL A 115 -5.84 -20.24 -14.38
C VAL A 115 -4.33 -19.94 -14.43
N ARG A 116 -3.91 -18.87 -13.81
CA ARG A 116 -2.53 -18.37 -13.83
C ARG A 116 -1.55 -19.34 -13.17
N TYR A 117 -1.94 -19.93 -12.05
CA TYR A 117 -1.11 -20.81 -11.24
C TYR A 117 -1.49 -22.30 -11.37
N HIS A 118 -2.29 -22.63 -12.39
CA HIS A 118 -2.69 -24.02 -12.68
C HIS A 118 -3.33 -24.74 -11.47
N GLY A 119 -4.08 -23.99 -10.65
CA GLY A 119 -4.74 -24.52 -9.46
C GLY A 119 -3.87 -24.65 -8.21
N PHE A 120 -2.59 -24.26 -8.27
CA PHE A 120 -1.65 -24.33 -7.12
C PHE A 120 -1.60 -23.04 -6.27
N ASN A 121 -2.47 -22.08 -6.55
CA ASN A 121 -2.55 -20.84 -5.78
C ASN A 121 -3.17 -21.06 -4.39
N ASP A 122 -2.70 -20.32 -3.38
CA ASP A 122 -3.39 -20.23 -2.09
C ASP A 122 -4.60 -19.31 -2.23
N ILE A 123 -5.80 -19.89 -2.11
CA ILE A 123 -7.07 -19.12 -2.25
C ILE A 123 -7.54 -18.50 -0.94
N ARG A 124 -6.91 -18.86 0.19
CA ARG A 124 -7.33 -18.36 1.51
C ARG A 124 -7.19 -16.84 1.57
N GLY A 125 -8.30 -16.13 1.82
CA GLY A 125 -8.33 -14.67 1.92
C GLY A 125 -7.89 -13.91 0.65
N GLY A 126 -7.82 -14.59 -0.51
CA GLY A 126 -7.33 -14.02 -1.76
C GLY A 126 -5.83 -14.23 -2.02
N GLY A 127 -5.12 -14.90 -1.11
CA GLY A 127 -3.71 -15.28 -1.28
C GLY A 127 -2.80 -14.08 -1.58
N SER A 128 -2.04 -14.19 -2.66
CA SER A 128 -1.14 -13.13 -3.15
C SER A 128 -1.89 -11.96 -3.84
N PHE A 129 -3.18 -12.08 -4.12
CA PHE A 129 -4.02 -11.01 -4.69
C PHE A 129 -4.77 -10.21 -3.62
N SER A 130 -4.58 -10.54 -2.35
CA SER A 130 -5.23 -9.86 -1.23
C SER A 130 -4.75 -8.40 -1.10
N GLY A 131 -5.64 -7.49 -0.72
CA GLY A 131 -5.29 -6.13 -0.31
C GLY A 131 -4.30 -6.06 0.86
N ARG A 132 -4.11 -7.17 1.58
CA ARG A 132 -3.08 -7.32 2.62
C ARG A 132 -1.67 -7.04 2.09
N LEU A 133 -1.40 -7.39 0.81
CA LEU A 133 -0.11 -7.20 0.15
C LEU A 133 0.23 -5.72 -0.11
N THR A 134 -0.68 -4.80 0.15
CA THR A 134 -0.36 -3.36 0.14
C THR A 134 0.49 -2.93 1.34
N ALA A 135 0.48 -3.66 2.46
CA ALA A 135 1.28 -3.32 3.63
C ALA A 135 2.80 -3.32 3.35
N PRO A 136 3.40 -4.37 2.72
CA PRO A 136 4.80 -4.31 2.31
C PRO A 136 5.12 -3.19 1.30
N ALA A 137 4.18 -2.86 0.41
CA ALA A 137 4.35 -1.75 -0.52
C ALA A 137 4.38 -0.39 0.21
N VAL A 138 3.53 -0.20 1.23
CA VAL A 138 3.55 1.00 2.08
C VAL A 138 4.86 1.10 2.87
N PHE A 139 5.37 -0.02 3.41
CA PHE A 139 6.69 -0.05 4.05
C PHE A 139 7.79 0.45 3.08
N ALA A 140 7.84 -0.11 1.88
CA ALA A 140 8.80 0.28 0.86
C ALA A 140 8.67 1.77 0.48
N GLY A 141 7.44 2.24 0.28
CA GLY A 141 7.14 3.65 -0.01
C GLY A 141 7.57 4.59 1.11
N ALA A 142 7.34 4.21 2.38
CA ALA A 142 7.74 5.00 3.54
C ALA A 142 9.27 5.15 3.67
N VAL A 143 10.03 4.11 3.30
CA VAL A 143 11.50 4.16 3.21
C VAL A 143 11.94 5.07 2.06
N CYS A 144 11.45 4.81 0.85
CA CYS A 144 11.83 5.55 -0.35
C CYS A 144 11.46 7.04 -0.26
N ARG A 145 10.31 7.37 0.32
CA ARG A 145 9.86 8.75 0.51
C ARG A 145 10.83 9.57 1.34
N GLN A 146 11.42 9.01 2.39
CA GLN A 146 12.42 9.70 3.21
C GLN A 146 13.69 9.98 2.41
N ILE A 147 14.12 9.05 1.58
CA ILE A 147 15.29 9.20 0.71
C ILE A 147 15.03 10.28 -0.36
N LEU A 148 13.87 10.28 -1.00
CA LEU A 148 13.48 11.27 -1.99
C LEU A 148 13.39 12.67 -1.38
N ARG A 149 12.79 12.80 -0.20
CA ARG A 149 12.65 14.08 0.49
C ARG A 149 13.97 14.76 0.78
N ARG A 150 15.00 14.00 1.16
CA ARG A 150 16.36 14.54 1.34
C ARG A 150 16.99 15.05 0.03
N ARG A 151 16.44 14.66 -1.11
CA ARG A 151 16.82 15.12 -2.44
C ARG A 151 15.91 16.25 -2.97
N GLY A 152 15.03 16.78 -2.12
CA GLY A 152 14.10 17.82 -2.49
C GLY A 152 12.90 17.34 -3.32
N ILE A 153 12.63 16.05 -3.32
CA ILE A 153 11.49 15.45 -4.03
C ILE A 153 10.44 15.02 -3.00
N ASP A 154 9.25 15.59 -3.07
CA ASP A 154 8.10 15.21 -2.25
C ASP A 154 7.04 14.50 -3.09
N VAL A 155 6.44 13.46 -2.49
CA VAL A 155 5.37 12.65 -3.12
C VAL A 155 4.21 12.57 -2.14
N GLY A 156 3.00 12.77 -2.64
CA GLY A 156 1.79 12.64 -1.84
C GLY A 156 0.58 12.29 -2.70
N ALA A 157 -0.49 11.90 -2.03
CA ALA A 157 -1.74 11.52 -2.68
C ALA A 157 -2.93 11.90 -1.81
N HIS A 158 -4.09 12.08 -2.45
CA HIS A 158 -5.35 12.26 -1.77
C HIS A 158 -6.47 11.46 -2.46
N VAL A 159 -7.61 11.35 -1.80
CA VAL A 159 -8.82 10.76 -2.37
C VAL A 159 -9.51 11.82 -3.20
N LEU A 160 -9.40 11.72 -4.53
CA LEU A 160 -10.02 12.67 -5.44
C LEU A 160 -11.55 12.49 -5.53
N SER A 161 -12.03 11.26 -5.50
CA SER A 161 -13.49 11.03 -5.50
C SER A 161 -13.86 9.68 -4.90
N ILE A 162 -15.05 9.62 -4.32
CA ILE A 162 -15.73 8.36 -3.94
C ILE A 162 -17.17 8.46 -4.41
N HIS A 163 -17.64 7.43 -5.16
CA HIS A 163 -18.97 7.38 -5.77
C HIS A 163 -19.22 8.62 -6.65
N GLY A 164 -20.15 9.48 -6.33
CA GLY A 164 -20.41 10.74 -7.05
C GLY A 164 -19.85 11.99 -6.37
N VAL A 165 -19.13 11.84 -5.25
CA VAL A 165 -18.57 12.95 -4.47
C VAL A 165 -17.13 13.19 -4.88
N SER A 166 -16.79 14.41 -5.26
CA SER A 166 -15.42 14.78 -5.65
C SER A 166 -14.82 15.77 -4.65
N ASP A 167 -13.53 15.59 -4.40
CA ASP A 167 -12.66 16.56 -3.75
C ASP A 167 -12.16 17.60 -4.76
N THR A 168 -11.45 18.60 -4.28
CA THR A 168 -10.71 19.54 -5.13
C THR A 168 -9.51 18.83 -5.75
N PRO A 169 -9.36 18.79 -7.09
CA PRO A 169 -8.20 18.20 -7.73
C PRO A 169 -6.93 19.00 -7.43
N PHE A 170 -5.75 18.40 -7.58
CA PHE A 170 -4.51 19.14 -7.56
C PHE A 170 -4.48 20.19 -8.69
N ASP A 171 -3.94 21.38 -8.37
CA ASP A 171 -3.58 22.34 -9.42
C ASP A 171 -2.46 21.70 -10.28
N PRO A 172 -2.65 21.57 -11.61
CA PRO A 172 -1.68 20.87 -12.46
C PRO A 172 -0.31 21.56 -12.56
N VAL A 173 -0.18 22.78 -12.06
CA VAL A 173 1.04 23.60 -12.11
C VAL A 173 1.61 23.90 -10.72
N ASN A 174 0.75 24.08 -9.71
CA ASN A 174 1.11 24.64 -8.42
C ASN A 174 0.83 23.70 -7.24
N VAL A 175 1.28 22.46 -7.30
CA VAL A 175 1.26 21.57 -6.14
C VAL A 175 2.44 21.90 -5.23
N SER A 176 2.20 22.17 -3.95
CA SER A 176 3.27 22.45 -2.98
C SER A 176 3.68 21.21 -2.18
N ALA A 177 4.94 21.18 -1.73
CA ALA A 177 5.45 20.12 -0.86
C ALA A 177 4.72 20.09 0.50
N GLU A 178 4.33 21.27 1.02
CA GLU A 178 3.58 21.41 2.27
C GLU A 178 2.20 20.77 2.18
N LEU A 179 1.50 20.96 1.05
CA LEU A 179 0.21 20.30 0.81
C LEU A 179 0.37 18.78 0.78
N LEU A 180 1.39 18.28 0.07
CA LEU A 180 1.64 16.83 -0.01
C LEU A 180 2.00 16.22 1.35
N GLU A 181 2.73 16.96 2.20
CA GLU A 181 3.05 16.51 3.56
C GLU A 181 1.81 16.49 4.45
N ASP A 182 1.00 17.53 4.42
CA ASP A 182 -0.24 17.63 5.20
C ASP A 182 -1.18 16.46 4.83
N LEU A 183 -1.44 16.23 3.55
CA LEU A 183 -2.26 15.12 3.07
C LEU A 183 -1.71 13.75 3.52
N SER A 184 -0.38 13.61 3.52
CA SER A 184 0.29 12.37 3.93
C SER A 184 0.22 12.09 5.44
N SER A 185 -0.12 13.09 6.24
CA SER A 185 -0.32 12.95 7.68
C SER A 185 -1.74 12.53 8.05
N ARG A 186 -2.70 12.69 7.15
CA ARG A 186 -4.11 12.41 7.40
C ARG A 186 -4.46 10.96 7.14
N TYR A 187 -5.36 10.40 7.96
CA TYR A 187 -5.89 9.05 7.74
C TYR A 187 -6.77 8.99 6.48
N PHE A 188 -7.67 9.97 6.31
CA PHE A 188 -8.49 10.11 5.11
C PHE A 188 -8.11 11.42 4.42
N PRO A 189 -7.15 11.39 3.47
CA PRO A 189 -6.59 12.59 2.88
C PRO A 189 -7.52 13.16 1.83
N THR A 190 -8.07 14.34 2.11
CA THR A 190 -8.81 15.20 1.16
C THR A 190 -8.30 16.63 1.29
N ILE A 191 -8.41 17.43 0.24
CA ILE A 191 -8.09 18.86 0.26
C ILE A 191 -9.24 19.61 0.94
N ASP A 192 -10.48 19.27 0.57
CA ASP A 192 -11.69 19.83 1.18
C ASP A 192 -12.24 18.91 2.28
N HIS A 193 -12.32 19.38 3.50
CA HIS A 193 -12.91 18.66 4.62
C HIS A 193 -14.42 18.39 4.48
N ALA A 194 -15.14 19.23 3.71
CA ALA A 194 -16.55 18.97 3.45
C ALA A 194 -16.74 17.76 2.54
N ALA A 195 -15.86 17.61 1.55
CA ALA A 195 -15.82 16.42 0.69
C ALA A 195 -15.52 15.13 1.49
N GLU A 196 -14.58 15.19 2.44
CA GLU A 196 -14.27 14.05 3.33
C GLU A 196 -15.53 13.54 4.04
N ASN A 197 -16.27 14.44 4.70
CA ASN A 197 -17.45 14.06 5.46
C ASN A 197 -18.52 13.41 4.56
N THR A 198 -18.73 13.93 3.36
CA THR A 198 -19.69 13.41 2.40
C THR A 198 -19.24 12.05 1.85
N MET A 199 -17.97 11.89 1.48
CA MET A 199 -17.40 10.62 1.04
C MET A 199 -17.52 9.53 2.10
N ARG A 200 -17.27 9.85 3.36
CA ARG A 200 -17.44 8.92 4.50
C ARG A 200 -18.89 8.50 4.68
N ALA A 201 -19.86 9.42 4.45
CA ALA A 201 -21.27 9.09 4.50
C ALA A 201 -21.68 8.12 3.38
N GLU A 202 -21.17 8.28 2.16
CA GLU A 202 -21.38 7.36 1.04
C GLU A 202 -20.83 5.95 1.35
N ILE A 203 -19.61 5.86 1.90
CA ILE A 203 -19.03 4.58 2.32
C ILE A 203 -19.91 3.91 3.38
N ALA A 204 -20.36 4.67 4.38
CA ALA A 204 -21.21 4.13 5.44
C ALA A 204 -22.58 3.67 4.91
N ALA A 205 -23.15 4.35 3.92
CA ALA A 205 -24.40 3.96 3.27
C ALA A 205 -24.24 2.65 2.49
N ALA A 206 -23.19 2.51 1.70
CA ALA A 206 -22.88 1.28 0.97
C ALA A 206 -22.66 0.09 1.93
N ASN A 207 -21.90 0.30 3.01
CA ASN A 207 -21.67 -0.73 4.03
C ASN A 207 -23.00 -1.22 4.65
N LYS A 208 -23.92 -0.33 4.99
CA LYS A 208 -25.25 -0.70 5.53
C LYS A 208 -26.07 -1.54 4.56
N MET A 209 -25.86 -1.38 3.26
CA MET A 209 -26.53 -2.17 2.21
C MET A 209 -25.80 -3.49 1.91
N GLY A 210 -24.66 -3.75 2.56
CA GLY A 210 -23.83 -4.91 2.27
C GLY A 210 -23.13 -4.81 0.90
N ASP A 211 -22.91 -3.60 0.41
CA ASP A 211 -22.31 -3.31 -0.89
C ASP A 211 -20.98 -2.55 -0.72
N SER A 212 -20.27 -2.34 -1.82
CA SER A 212 -19.02 -1.58 -1.89
C SER A 212 -19.11 -0.51 -2.98
N ILE A 213 -18.35 0.59 -2.79
CA ILE A 213 -18.24 1.67 -3.75
C ILE A 213 -16.78 1.92 -4.12
N GLY A 214 -16.56 2.37 -5.34
CA GLY A 214 -15.25 2.73 -5.85
C GLY A 214 -14.92 4.20 -5.68
N GLY A 215 -13.68 4.54 -5.97
CA GLY A 215 -13.17 5.90 -5.92
C GLY A 215 -11.95 6.10 -6.81
N VAL A 216 -11.46 7.33 -6.84
CA VAL A 216 -10.25 7.76 -7.56
C VAL A 216 -9.28 8.36 -6.55
N VAL A 217 -8.03 7.94 -6.63
CA VAL A 217 -6.92 8.55 -5.90
C VAL A 217 -6.08 9.35 -6.87
N GLU A 218 -5.77 10.59 -6.52
CA GLU A 218 -4.84 11.43 -7.25
C GLU A 218 -3.50 11.47 -6.51
N CYS A 219 -2.40 11.38 -7.26
CA CYS A 219 -1.05 11.38 -6.74
C CYS A 219 -0.21 12.42 -7.48
N ALA A 220 0.62 13.15 -6.73
CA ALA A 220 1.55 14.12 -7.28
C ALA A 220 2.96 13.93 -6.71
N ALA A 221 3.95 14.30 -7.50
CA ALA A 221 5.34 14.43 -7.08
C ALA A 221 5.88 15.78 -7.51
N VAL A 222 6.56 16.47 -6.59
CA VAL A 222 7.17 17.79 -6.83
C VAL A 222 8.67 17.75 -6.60
N GLY A 223 9.42 18.70 -7.16
CA GLY A 223 10.88 18.76 -7.03
C GLY A 223 11.64 17.73 -7.89
N ILE A 224 10.97 17.06 -8.82
CA ILE A 224 11.63 16.12 -9.74
C ILE A 224 12.49 16.90 -10.73
N PRO A 225 13.80 16.60 -10.84
CA PRO A 225 14.66 17.28 -11.83
C PRO A 225 14.17 17.05 -13.26
N ALA A 226 14.26 18.08 -14.08
CA ALA A 226 13.94 17.99 -15.50
C ALA A 226 14.77 16.88 -16.19
N GLY A 227 14.14 16.09 -17.05
CA GLY A 227 14.77 14.94 -17.71
C GLY A 227 14.76 13.65 -16.89
N SER A 228 14.24 13.64 -15.67
CA SER A 228 13.99 12.40 -14.94
C SER A 228 12.76 11.69 -15.53
N GLY A 229 12.88 10.37 -15.77
CA GLY A 229 11.77 9.57 -16.30
C GLY A 229 11.61 9.59 -17.81
N GLY A 230 12.55 10.18 -18.54
CA GLY A 230 12.66 10.04 -19.98
C GLY A 230 13.54 8.84 -20.32
N GLY A 231 12.98 7.80 -20.92
CA GLY A 231 13.75 6.65 -21.37
C GLY A 231 12.88 5.71 -22.15
#